data_52e521e26e2db349726d10d1afeb7eae
#
_entry.id   52e521e26e2db349726d10d1afeb7eae
#
_cell.length_a   1.000
_cell.length_b   1.000
_cell.length_c   1.000
_cell.angle_alpha   90.00
_cell.angle_beta   90.00
_cell.angle_gamma   90.00
#
_symmetry.space_group_name_H-M   'P 1'
#
loop_
_entity.id
_entity.type
_entity.pdbx_description
1 polymer ?
#
loop_
_entity_poly.entity_id
_entity_poly.type
_entity_poly.pdbx_seq_one_letter_code
_entity_poly.pdbx_strand_id
1 'polypeptide(L)'
;MRSTALFLLALLLLAAGTATVLAAPRYQPVAVRPSPSALFTIEQPPPTPSPTPTPTPTPTAAPSVAPTAAPNPPGTVTFPVPVFRQTMNLDCETAALQMGLAAMGHTFSQQALFAGQNPDLRKPVLVPGTKKVIQWGDPYTNFVGDVNGSDLGPTGYGVYYPLILAIARSHGAPSSTGGENLTAAQVYAAVASGHPVLVWVETGWANARAAGYTGTWTAWDGRPIKYSLIEHVVTLSGVSATQVRVNDPWKSGSQYWFGKGAFEASWADFNHMAVILQ
;
A
#
# COMPACT_ATOMS: atom_id res chain seq x y z
N MET A 1 23.24 -23.16 64.24
CA MET A 1 22.93 -22.45 65.53
C MET A 1 22.08 -21.24 65.16
N ARG A 2 20.81 -21.26 65.68
CA ARG A 2 19.90 -20.13 66.00
C ARG A 2 19.67 -19.08 64.91
N SER A 3 18.56 -19.10 64.22
CA SER A 3 17.21 -18.54 64.62
C SER A 3 17.25 -17.05 64.94
N THR A 4 16.55 -16.26 64.15
CA THR A 4 15.46 -15.40 64.68
C THR A 4 14.59 -14.88 63.54
N ALA A 5 13.31 -15.15 63.66
CA ALA A 5 12.23 -14.58 62.90
C ALA A 5 11.89 -13.17 63.44
N LEU A 6 11.49 -12.24 62.56
CA LEU A 6 10.79 -11.03 62.94
C LEU A 6 9.54 -10.85 62.10
N PHE A 7 8.43 -10.93 62.80
CA PHE A 7 7.07 -10.54 62.35
C PHE A 7 7.00 -9.02 62.18
N LEU A 8 6.45 -8.56 61.09
CA LEU A 8 5.95 -7.17 60.99
C LEU A 8 4.50 -7.15 60.56
N LEU A 9 3.76 -6.62 61.47
CA LEU A 9 2.32 -6.39 61.47
C LEU A 9 1.91 -5.37 60.41
N ALA A 10 1.05 -5.74 59.48
CA ALA A 10 0.44 -4.83 58.53
C ALA A 10 -0.81 -4.16 59.14
N LEU A 11 -0.76 -2.85 59.31
CA LEU A 11 -1.87 -2.03 59.74
C LEU A 11 -2.79 -1.74 58.54
N LEU A 12 -4.03 -2.19 58.59
CA LEU A 12 -5.10 -1.80 57.68
C LEU A 12 -5.58 -0.39 58.06
N LEU A 13 -5.42 0.58 57.15
CA LEU A 13 -6.15 1.85 57.22
C LEU A 13 -7.19 1.87 56.10
N LEU A 14 -8.47 1.70 56.54
CA LEU A 14 -9.66 2.00 55.72
C LEU A 14 -9.77 3.51 55.60
N ALA A 15 -9.53 4.08 54.41
CA ALA A 15 -9.94 5.44 54.09
C ALA A 15 -11.24 5.37 53.29
N ALA A 16 -12.37 5.73 53.90
CA ALA A 16 -13.63 5.96 53.22
C ALA A 16 -13.54 7.26 52.42
N GLY A 17 -13.30 7.16 51.14
CA GLY A 17 -13.39 8.29 50.21
C GLY A 17 -14.82 8.47 49.71
N THR A 18 -15.46 9.54 50.14
CA THR A 18 -16.75 10.00 49.61
C THR A 18 -16.53 10.52 48.18
N ALA A 19 -17.08 9.80 47.21
CA ALA A 19 -17.10 10.25 45.81
C ALA A 19 -18.13 11.37 45.65
N THR A 20 -17.66 12.59 45.52
CA THR A 20 -18.49 13.73 45.11
C THR A 20 -18.72 13.62 43.59
N VAL A 21 -19.93 13.24 43.20
CA VAL A 21 -20.37 13.26 41.82
C VAL A 21 -20.58 14.71 41.41
N LEU A 22 -19.65 15.28 40.66
CA LEU A 22 -19.84 16.55 39.98
C LEU A 22 -20.78 16.32 38.79
N ALA A 23 -22.02 16.80 38.94
CA ALA A 23 -22.98 16.80 37.85
C ALA A 23 -22.53 17.74 36.74
N ALA A 24 -22.32 17.18 35.54
CA ALA A 24 -22.08 17.97 34.36
C ALA A 24 -23.26 18.85 34.00
N PRO A 25 -23.06 20.11 33.58
CA PRO A 25 -24.12 20.99 33.17
C PRO A 25 -24.87 20.42 31.97
N ARG A 26 -26.18 20.26 32.09
CA ARG A 26 -27.04 19.86 30.97
C ARG A 26 -27.13 21.02 29.99
N TYR A 27 -26.62 20.83 28.79
CA TYR A 27 -26.81 21.73 27.68
C TYR A 27 -28.29 21.71 27.27
N GLN A 28 -28.98 22.83 27.48
CA GLN A 28 -30.34 23.05 26.96
C GLN A 28 -30.19 23.75 25.59
N PRO A 29 -30.74 23.21 24.50
CA PRO A 29 -30.76 23.92 23.25
C PRO A 29 -31.70 25.12 23.33
N VAL A 30 -31.16 26.31 23.02
CA VAL A 30 -31.94 27.53 22.90
C VAL A 30 -32.78 27.43 21.64
N ALA A 31 -34.10 27.46 21.79
CA ALA A 31 -35.03 27.52 20.67
C ALA A 31 -34.90 28.87 19.97
N VAL A 32 -34.35 28.86 18.76
CA VAL A 32 -34.34 30.05 17.88
C VAL A 32 -35.74 30.23 17.30
N ARG A 33 -36.42 31.30 17.72
CA ARG A 33 -37.67 31.73 17.08
C ARG A 33 -37.36 32.24 15.68
N PRO A 34 -38.10 31.82 14.65
CA PRO A 34 -37.98 32.44 13.32
C PRO A 34 -38.58 33.84 13.34
N SER A 35 -37.81 34.83 12.93
CA SER A 35 -38.30 36.16 12.60
C SER A 35 -39.21 36.10 11.38
N PRO A 36 -40.31 36.85 11.32
CA PRO A 36 -41.11 36.94 10.13
C PRO A 36 -40.39 37.82 9.11
N SER A 37 -39.81 37.20 8.07
CA SER A 37 -39.33 37.94 6.89
C SER A 37 -40.52 38.36 6.05
N ALA A 38 -40.62 39.67 5.90
CA ALA A 38 -41.57 40.29 4.99
C ALA A 38 -41.27 39.86 3.53
N LEU A 39 -42.28 39.28 2.90
CA LEU A 39 -42.24 38.93 1.45
C LEU A 39 -42.26 40.21 0.62
N PHE A 40 -41.11 40.61 0.11
CA PHE A 40 -41.05 41.45 -1.09
C PHE A 40 -40.77 40.55 -2.28
N THR A 41 -41.81 40.20 -3.01
CA THR A 41 -41.69 39.54 -4.29
C THR A 41 -41.28 40.60 -5.33
N ILE A 42 -40.01 40.66 -5.67
CA ILE A 42 -39.56 41.37 -6.88
C ILE A 42 -39.66 40.35 -8.02
N GLU A 43 -40.62 40.58 -8.88
CA GLU A 43 -40.80 39.83 -10.11
C GLU A 43 -39.60 40.13 -11.04
N GLN A 44 -38.71 39.17 -11.17
CA GLN A 44 -37.52 39.27 -12.03
C GLN A 44 -37.99 38.92 -13.48
N PRO A 45 -37.70 39.74 -14.47
CA PRO A 45 -38.05 39.40 -15.85
C PRO A 45 -37.31 38.11 -16.26
N PRO A 46 -37.94 37.31 -17.15
CA PRO A 46 -37.35 36.05 -17.59
C PRO A 46 -35.99 36.27 -18.25
N PRO A 47 -35.01 35.38 -17.96
CA PRO A 47 -33.67 35.51 -18.55
C PRO A 47 -33.76 35.33 -20.07
N THR A 48 -33.14 36.26 -20.79
CA THR A 48 -32.94 36.13 -22.24
C THR A 48 -32.12 34.85 -22.51
N PRO A 49 -32.56 33.98 -23.45
CA PRO A 49 -31.81 32.78 -23.75
C PRO A 49 -30.40 33.13 -24.24
N SER A 50 -29.40 32.67 -23.52
CA SER A 50 -27.99 32.76 -23.92
C SER A 50 -27.79 31.93 -25.20
N PRO A 51 -27.02 32.42 -26.17
CA PRO A 51 -26.75 31.64 -27.38
C PRO A 51 -26.03 30.32 -27.00
N THR A 52 -26.59 29.21 -27.47
CA THR A 52 -25.95 27.90 -27.30
C THR A 52 -24.56 27.93 -27.95
N PRO A 53 -23.49 27.63 -27.23
CA PRO A 53 -22.16 27.56 -27.82
C PRO A 53 -22.12 26.50 -28.90
N THR A 54 -21.71 26.89 -30.09
CA THR A 54 -21.44 25.95 -31.20
C THR A 54 -20.32 24.98 -30.73
N PRO A 55 -20.48 23.65 -30.84
CA PRO A 55 -19.45 22.72 -30.42
C PRO A 55 -18.19 22.97 -31.24
N THR A 56 -17.11 23.35 -30.57
CA THR A 56 -15.78 23.41 -31.16
C THR A 56 -15.36 21.98 -31.53
N PRO A 57 -14.92 21.72 -32.77
CA PRO A 57 -14.49 20.38 -33.14
C PRO A 57 -13.35 19.94 -32.21
N THR A 58 -13.58 18.83 -31.53
CA THR A 58 -12.55 18.19 -30.70
C THR A 58 -11.38 17.79 -31.60
N PRO A 59 -10.14 18.21 -31.34
CA PRO A 59 -9.00 17.78 -32.13
C PRO A 59 -8.91 16.26 -32.03
N THR A 60 -8.98 15.60 -33.17
CA THR A 60 -8.72 14.17 -33.30
C THR A 60 -7.28 13.93 -32.85
N ALA A 61 -7.09 13.20 -31.74
CA ALA A 61 -5.76 12.84 -31.26
C ALA A 61 -5.03 12.08 -32.36
N ALA A 62 -3.87 12.56 -32.76
CA ALA A 62 -2.98 11.82 -33.66
C ALA A 62 -2.67 10.45 -33.05
N PRO A 63 -2.60 9.35 -33.84
CA PRO A 63 -2.26 8.05 -33.31
C PRO A 63 -0.91 8.13 -32.59
N SER A 64 -0.92 7.91 -31.27
CA SER A 64 0.29 7.77 -30.47
C SER A 64 1.01 6.53 -30.97
N VAL A 65 2.16 6.72 -31.60
CA VAL A 65 3.04 5.61 -31.96
C VAL A 65 3.51 4.99 -30.64
N ALA A 66 3.06 3.79 -30.33
CA ALA A 66 3.55 3.04 -29.18
C ALA A 66 5.07 2.93 -29.29
N PRO A 67 5.85 3.19 -28.22
CA PRO A 67 7.29 3.04 -28.27
C PRO A 67 7.63 1.61 -28.70
N THR A 68 8.45 1.47 -29.74
CA THR A 68 8.93 0.19 -30.21
C THR A 68 9.64 -0.52 -29.05
N ALA A 69 9.10 -1.64 -28.59
CA ALA A 69 9.69 -2.41 -27.53
C ALA A 69 11.11 -2.82 -27.91
N ALA A 70 12.06 -2.65 -26.99
CA ALA A 70 13.42 -3.12 -27.20
C ALA A 70 13.41 -4.63 -27.49
N PRO A 71 14.30 -5.14 -28.37
CA PRO A 71 14.36 -6.56 -28.72
C PRO A 71 14.59 -7.42 -27.47
N ASN A 72 13.91 -8.56 -27.39
CA ASN A 72 14.05 -9.47 -26.26
C ASN A 72 15.46 -10.08 -26.21
N PRO A 73 16.07 -10.26 -25.03
CA PRO A 73 17.35 -10.97 -24.89
C PRO A 73 17.25 -12.42 -25.38
N PRO A 74 18.36 -13.03 -25.83
CA PRO A 74 18.37 -14.43 -26.26
C PRO A 74 17.87 -15.40 -25.17
N GLY A 75 17.17 -16.46 -25.57
CA GLY A 75 16.62 -17.46 -24.63
C GLY A 75 15.51 -16.94 -23.72
N THR A 76 14.75 -15.96 -24.21
CA THR A 76 13.70 -15.28 -23.46
C THR A 76 12.36 -15.99 -23.51
N VAL A 77 11.70 -16.10 -22.37
CA VAL A 77 10.26 -16.37 -22.24
C VAL A 77 9.57 -15.09 -21.77
N THR A 78 8.50 -14.69 -22.47
CA THR A 78 7.65 -13.56 -22.10
C THR A 78 6.19 -13.89 -22.36
N PHE A 79 5.31 -13.26 -21.60
CA PHE A 79 3.86 -13.29 -21.85
C PHE A 79 3.27 -11.88 -21.67
N PRO A 80 2.10 -11.59 -22.30
CA PRO A 80 1.48 -10.28 -22.21
C PRO A 80 1.03 -9.97 -20.80
N VAL A 81 1.52 -8.89 -20.22
CA VAL A 81 1.01 -8.28 -18.98
C VAL A 81 0.82 -6.80 -19.30
N PRO A 82 -0.37 -6.22 -19.13
CA PRO A 82 -0.58 -4.80 -19.34
C PRO A 82 0.24 -3.99 -18.33
N VAL A 83 0.60 -2.76 -18.69
CA VAL A 83 1.28 -1.84 -17.78
C VAL A 83 0.24 -0.83 -17.28
N PHE A 84 0.05 -0.79 -15.97
CA PHE A 84 -0.78 0.20 -15.31
C PHE A 84 0.08 1.05 -14.37
N ARG A 85 -0.21 2.35 -14.34
CA ARG A 85 0.35 3.26 -13.37
C ARG A 85 -0.41 3.12 -12.05
N GLN A 86 0.30 3.19 -10.91
CA GLN A 86 -0.37 3.35 -9.60
C GLN A 86 -1.12 4.69 -9.54
N THR A 87 -2.30 4.69 -8.94
CA THR A 87 -3.21 5.85 -8.90
C THR A 87 -3.16 6.59 -7.56
N MET A 88 -2.67 5.95 -6.52
CA MET A 88 -2.40 6.51 -5.19
C MET A 88 -0.88 6.53 -4.94
N ASN A 89 -0.42 7.25 -3.92
CA ASN A 89 1.03 7.45 -3.74
C ASN A 89 1.78 6.16 -3.38
N LEU A 90 1.15 5.28 -2.60
CA LEU A 90 1.76 4.07 -2.02
C LEU A 90 0.90 2.82 -2.31
N ASP A 91 0.36 2.67 -3.52
CA ASP A 91 -0.45 1.50 -3.89
C ASP A 91 0.21 0.61 -4.97
N CYS A 92 1.52 0.57 -4.96
CA CYS A 92 2.27 -0.23 -5.92
C CYS A 92 1.90 -1.72 -5.87
N GLU A 93 1.61 -2.28 -4.72
CA GLU A 93 1.14 -3.65 -4.53
C GLU A 93 -0.21 -3.88 -5.23
N THR A 94 -1.11 -2.91 -5.08
CA THR A 94 -2.43 -2.95 -5.71
C THR A 94 -2.34 -2.84 -7.23
N ALA A 95 -1.50 -1.93 -7.72
CA ALA A 95 -1.29 -1.73 -9.15
C ALA A 95 -0.56 -2.94 -9.78
N ALA A 96 0.43 -3.50 -9.08
CA ALA A 96 1.10 -4.73 -9.52
C ALA A 96 0.11 -5.91 -9.56
N LEU A 97 -0.76 -6.05 -8.55
CA LEU A 97 -1.81 -7.07 -8.53
C LEU A 97 -2.80 -6.86 -9.69
N GLN A 98 -3.21 -5.62 -9.94
CA GLN A 98 -4.10 -5.29 -11.06
C GLN A 98 -3.49 -5.72 -12.40
N MET A 99 -2.21 -5.46 -12.64
CA MET A 99 -1.50 -5.89 -13.85
C MET A 99 -1.50 -7.41 -14.01
N GLY A 100 -1.20 -8.13 -12.92
CA GLY A 100 -1.17 -9.59 -12.92
C GLY A 100 -2.54 -10.22 -13.14
N LEU A 101 -3.59 -9.74 -12.47
CA LEU A 101 -4.97 -10.21 -12.67
C LEU A 101 -5.48 -9.90 -14.08
N ALA A 102 -5.15 -8.72 -14.62
CA ALA A 102 -5.52 -8.36 -15.99
C ALA A 102 -4.86 -9.27 -17.04
N ALA A 103 -3.61 -9.72 -16.81
CA ALA A 103 -2.95 -10.72 -17.65
C ALA A 103 -3.68 -12.07 -17.64
N MET A 104 -4.43 -12.38 -16.57
CA MET A 104 -5.26 -13.58 -16.44
C MET A 104 -6.71 -13.36 -16.94
N GLY A 105 -7.03 -12.17 -17.48
CA GLY A 105 -8.36 -11.84 -18.00
C GLY A 105 -9.33 -11.24 -16.96
N HIS A 106 -8.86 -10.91 -15.77
CA HIS A 106 -9.67 -10.33 -14.70
C HIS A 106 -9.44 -8.82 -14.59
N THR A 107 -10.51 -8.02 -14.69
CA THR A 107 -10.40 -6.55 -14.67
C THR A 107 -11.00 -5.98 -13.39
N PHE A 108 -10.15 -5.29 -12.60
CA PHE A 108 -10.53 -4.60 -11.38
C PHE A 108 -9.88 -3.20 -11.36
N SER A 109 -10.50 -2.26 -10.67
CA SER A 109 -9.82 -0.98 -10.35
C SER A 109 -8.89 -1.15 -9.15
N GLN A 110 -7.86 -0.29 -9.06
CA GLN A 110 -6.96 -0.29 -7.90
C GLN A 110 -7.74 0.00 -6.61
N GLN A 111 -8.71 0.91 -6.63
CA GLN A 111 -9.56 1.19 -5.47
C GLN A 111 -10.35 -0.04 -4.99
N ALA A 112 -10.87 -0.86 -5.92
CA ALA A 112 -11.58 -2.08 -5.55
C ALA A 112 -10.66 -3.12 -4.90
N LEU A 113 -9.45 -3.29 -5.43
CA LEU A 113 -8.45 -4.19 -4.86
C LEU A 113 -7.90 -3.67 -3.52
N PHE A 114 -7.69 -2.35 -3.40
CA PHE A 114 -7.22 -1.71 -2.18
C PHE A 114 -8.21 -1.84 -1.01
N ALA A 115 -9.50 -1.85 -1.28
CA ALA A 115 -10.55 -1.97 -0.26
C ALA A 115 -10.37 -3.22 0.64
N GLY A 116 -9.73 -4.28 0.13
CA GLY A 116 -9.41 -5.48 0.90
C GLY A 116 -8.20 -5.37 1.84
N GLN A 117 -7.48 -4.26 1.83
CA GLN A 117 -6.23 -4.14 2.59
C GLN A 117 -6.38 -3.57 4.01
N ASN A 118 -7.58 -3.10 4.41
CA ASN A 118 -7.93 -2.63 5.76
C ASN A 118 -6.86 -1.71 6.38
N PRO A 119 -6.69 -0.46 5.93
CA PRO A 119 -5.60 0.40 6.37
C PRO A 119 -5.55 0.65 7.87
N ASP A 120 -4.38 0.43 8.48
CA ASP A 120 -4.08 0.83 9.85
C ASP A 120 -3.52 2.26 9.86
N LEU A 121 -4.37 3.23 10.15
CA LEU A 121 -4.04 4.66 10.11
C LEU A 121 -3.34 5.17 11.39
N ARG A 122 -3.01 4.30 12.34
CA ARG A 122 -2.24 4.70 13.53
C ARG A 122 -0.87 5.24 13.13
N LYS A 123 -0.49 6.34 13.77
CA LYS A 123 0.82 6.97 13.49
C LYS A 123 1.96 6.13 14.03
N PRO A 124 3.13 6.10 13.37
CA PRO A 124 4.30 5.41 13.88
C PRO A 124 4.86 6.07 15.13
N VAL A 125 5.50 5.27 15.97
CA VAL A 125 6.41 5.76 17.00
C VAL A 125 7.82 5.84 16.39
N LEU A 126 8.45 7.00 16.48
CA LEU A 126 9.75 7.25 15.91
C LEU A 126 10.79 7.43 17.01
N VAL A 127 12.07 7.17 16.69
CA VAL A 127 13.19 7.64 17.51
C VAL A 127 13.17 9.17 17.49
N PRO A 128 13.16 9.84 18.68
CA PRO A 128 13.07 11.30 18.75
C PRO A 128 14.10 12.01 17.85
N GLY A 129 13.64 13.01 17.10
CA GLY A 129 14.48 13.80 16.19
C GLY A 129 14.91 13.08 14.90
N THR A 130 14.38 11.89 14.61
CA THR A 130 14.71 11.12 13.41
C THR A 130 13.46 10.64 12.69
N LYS A 131 13.64 10.02 11.50
CA LYS A 131 12.58 9.30 10.78
C LYS A 131 12.62 7.79 11.03
N LYS A 132 13.46 7.30 11.95
CA LYS A 132 13.58 5.87 12.25
C LYS A 132 12.35 5.39 13.00
N VAL A 133 11.61 4.49 12.38
CA VAL A 133 10.42 3.85 12.97
C VAL A 133 10.86 2.79 13.97
N ILE A 134 10.25 2.80 15.17
CA ILE A 134 10.48 1.78 16.22
C ILE A 134 9.21 0.97 16.52
N GLN A 135 8.02 1.54 16.25
CA GLN A 135 6.75 0.82 16.35
C GLN A 135 5.75 1.37 15.33
N TRP A 136 5.01 0.50 14.64
CA TRP A 136 3.95 0.86 13.70
C TRP A 136 2.99 -0.30 13.47
N GLY A 137 2.18 -0.23 12.40
CA GLY A 137 1.29 -1.30 11.97
C GLY A 137 2.03 -2.57 11.51
N ASP A 138 1.27 -3.64 11.29
CA ASP A 138 1.77 -4.91 10.75
C ASP A 138 1.39 -5.01 9.27
N PRO A 139 2.34 -4.90 8.32
CA PRO A 139 2.07 -5.01 6.88
C PRO A 139 1.65 -6.42 6.45
N TYR A 140 1.80 -7.43 7.30
CA TYR A 140 1.29 -8.78 7.01
C TYR A 140 -0.22 -8.89 7.23
N THR A 141 -0.83 -7.95 7.95
CA THR A 141 -2.26 -7.99 8.30
C THR A 141 -3.07 -6.80 7.80
N ASN A 142 -2.41 -5.66 7.54
CA ASN A 142 -3.06 -4.42 7.15
C ASN A 142 -2.15 -3.62 6.21
N PHE A 143 -2.72 -2.77 5.35
CA PHE A 143 -1.95 -1.67 4.78
C PHE A 143 -1.54 -0.73 5.92
N VAL A 144 -0.27 -0.35 6.00
CA VAL A 144 0.26 0.44 7.12
C VAL A 144 0.29 1.93 6.77
N GLY A 145 -0.49 2.73 7.48
CA GLY A 145 -0.57 4.18 7.34
C GLY A 145 -1.50 4.65 6.22
N ASP A 146 -1.27 5.86 5.74
CA ASP A 146 -2.05 6.51 4.68
C ASP A 146 -1.49 6.16 3.30
N VAL A 147 -2.33 5.62 2.43
CA VAL A 147 -1.96 5.26 1.04
C VAL A 147 -1.53 6.48 0.21
N ASN A 148 -1.97 7.68 0.56
CA ASN A 148 -1.53 8.94 -0.04
C ASN A 148 -0.41 9.62 0.74
N GLY A 149 0.13 8.94 1.76
CA GLY A 149 1.25 9.39 2.56
C GLY A 149 2.60 9.25 1.87
N SER A 150 3.63 9.03 2.67
CA SER A 150 5.02 8.87 2.23
C SER A 150 5.72 7.85 3.13
N ASP A 151 6.41 6.92 2.53
CA ASP A 151 7.31 5.97 3.18
C ASP A 151 8.54 6.68 3.80
N LEU A 152 9.19 7.56 3.04
CA LEU A 152 10.31 8.38 3.51
C LEU A 152 9.92 9.41 4.59
N GLY A 153 8.64 9.80 4.61
CA GLY A 153 8.07 10.71 5.61
C GLY A 153 7.37 10.00 6.78
N PRO A 154 7.56 8.73 7.04
CA PRO A 154 6.75 7.66 7.63
C PRO A 154 5.32 8.06 8.01
N THR A 155 4.52 8.40 7.02
CA THR A 155 3.07 8.68 7.16
C THR A 155 2.21 7.59 6.48
N GLY A 156 2.81 6.79 5.60
CA GLY A 156 2.30 5.59 4.98
C GLY A 156 3.45 4.67 4.64
N TYR A 157 3.18 3.39 4.45
CA TYR A 157 4.19 2.39 4.15
C TYR A 157 3.74 1.48 2.99
N GLY A 158 2.91 0.50 3.25
CA GLY A 158 2.50 -0.51 2.28
C GLY A 158 1.91 -1.75 2.95
N VAL A 159 1.81 -2.81 2.19
CA VAL A 159 1.29 -4.11 2.63
C VAL A 159 2.16 -5.26 2.11
N TYR A 160 2.26 -6.35 2.88
CA TYR A 160 3.03 -7.52 2.49
C TYR A 160 2.17 -8.64 1.91
N TYR A 161 2.81 -9.68 1.42
CA TYR A 161 2.23 -10.73 0.58
C TYR A 161 0.93 -11.37 1.10
N PRO A 162 0.66 -11.58 2.41
CA PRO A 162 -0.51 -12.37 2.81
C PRO A 162 -1.83 -11.76 2.40
N LEU A 163 -1.97 -10.42 2.52
CA LEU A 163 -3.18 -9.74 2.08
C LEU A 163 -3.29 -9.71 0.55
N ILE A 164 -2.21 -9.42 -0.14
CA ILE A 164 -2.19 -9.40 -1.61
C ILE A 164 -2.53 -10.80 -2.15
N LEU A 165 -2.02 -11.86 -1.54
CA LEU A 165 -2.37 -13.24 -1.87
C LEU A 165 -3.86 -13.54 -1.61
N ALA A 166 -4.41 -13.10 -0.48
CA ALA A 166 -5.82 -13.27 -0.16
C ALA A 166 -6.73 -12.53 -1.17
N ILE A 167 -6.36 -11.29 -1.51
CA ILE A 167 -7.07 -10.50 -2.52
C ILE A 167 -6.98 -11.16 -3.90
N ALA A 168 -5.80 -11.62 -4.31
CA ALA A 168 -5.62 -12.33 -5.57
C ALA A 168 -6.56 -13.54 -5.67
N ARG A 169 -6.60 -14.36 -4.62
CA ARG A 169 -7.45 -15.56 -4.57
C ARG A 169 -8.93 -15.26 -4.67
N SER A 170 -9.39 -14.18 -4.05
CA SER A 170 -10.80 -13.76 -4.10
C SER A 170 -11.17 -13.03 -5.39
N HIS A 171 -10.20 -12.65 -6.23
CA HIS A 171 -10.39 -11.86 -7.44
C HIS A 171 -9.96 -12.60 -8.73
N GLY A 172 -10.16 -13.90 -8.78
CA GLY A 172 -10.00 -14.67 -10.01
C GLY A 172 -8.70 -15.46 -10.14
N ALA A 173 -7.84 -15.47 -9.11
CA ALA A 173 -6.61 -16.25 -9.07
C ALA A 173 -6.57 -17.20 -7.86
N PRO A 174 -7.53 -18.14 -7.73
CA PRO A 174 -7.75 -18.94 -6.51
C PRO A 174 -6.60 -19.88 -6.17
N SER A 175 -5.83 -20.31 -7.17
CA SER A 175 -4.69 -21.22 -6.99
C SER A 175 -3.38 -20.50 -6.68
N SER A 176 -3.38 -19.17 -6.59
CA SER A 176 -2.19 -18.37 -6.30
C SER A 176 -1.49 -18.82 -5.03
N THR A 177 -0.17 -18.76 -5.06
CA THR A 177 0.70 -19.07 -3.93
C THR A 177 1.60 -17.88 -3.62
N GLY A 178 2.11 -17.80 -2.40
CA GLY A 178 3.00 -16.72 -2.00
C GLY A 178 3.65 -16.98 -0.67
N GLY A 179 4.68 -16.24 -0.38
CA GLY A 179 5.45 -16.39 0.85
C GLY A 179 6.71 -15.56 0.87
N GLU A 180 7.48 -15.78 1.91
CA GLU A 180 8.87 -15.35 2.04
C GLU A 180 9.81 -16.53 1.78
N ASN A 181 11.10 -16.19 1.60
CA ASN A 181 12.16 -17.17 1.34
C ASN A 181 11.95 -18.02 0.07
N LEU A 182 11.22 -17.47 -0.92
CA LEU A 182 11.17 -18.11 -2.22
C LEU A 182 12.56 -18.08 -2.87
N THR A 183 12.89 -19.13 -3.58
CA THR A 183 14.14 -19.16 -4.35
C THR A 183 13.97 -18.46 -5.69
N ALA A 184 15.03 -17.90 -6.22
CA ALA A 184 15.05 -17.32 -7.57
C ALA A 184 14.61 -18.36 -8.63
N ALA A 185 15.00 -19.63 -8.47
CA ALA A 185 14.59 -20.71 -9.34
C ALA A 185 13.06 -20.91 -9.37
N GLN A 186 12.39 -20.86 -8.21
CA GLN A 186 10.93 -20.96 -8.14
C GLN A 186 10.23 -19.81 -8.84
N VAL A 187 10.68 -18.57 -8.59
CA VAL A 187 10.13 -17.37 -9.23
C VAL A 187 10.35 -17.40 -10.75
N TYR A 188 11.57 -17.72 -11.20
CA TYR A 188 11.88 -17.77 -12.64
C TYR A 188 11.14 -18.89 -13.35
N ALA A 189 10.96 -20.04 -12.72
CA ALA A 189 10.17 -21.15 -13.26
C ALA A 189 8.69 -20.77 -13.40
N ALA A 190 8.11 -20.08 -12.42
CA ALA A 190 6.74 -19.57 -12.48
C ALA A 190 6.56 -18.60 -13.65
N VAL A 191 7.47 -17.60 -13.77
CA VAL A 191 7.46 -16.65 -14.90
C VAL A 191 7.64 -17.38 -16.25
N ALA A 192 8.55 -18.35 -16.33
CA ALA A 192 8.77 -19.15 -17.56
C ALA A 192 7.54 -19.98 -17.93
N SER A 193 6.71 -20.36 -16.96
CA SER A 193 5.43 -21.07 -17.17
C SER A 193 4.26 -20.15 -17.49
N GLY A 194 4.48 -18.83 -17.61
CA GLY A 194 3.46 -17.85 -17.98
C GLY A 194 2.65 -17.30 -16.80
N HIS A 195 3.08 -17.53 -15.56
CA HIS A 195 2.44 -16.99 -14.39
C HIS A 195 2.99 -15.60 -14.03
N PRO A 196 2.14 -14.56 -13.90
CA PRO A 196 2.56 -13.28 -13.34
C PRO A 196 3.04 -13.45 -11.91
N VAL A 197 4.19 -12.84 -11.57
CA VAL A 197 4.74 -12.92 -10.21
C VAL A 197 4.94 -11.51 -9.66
N LEU A 198 4.28 -11.21 -8.56
CA LEU A 198 4.51 -9.98 -7.80
C LEU A 198 5.70 -10.18 -6.88
N VAL A 199 6.61 -9.20 -6.84
CA VAL A 199 7.80 -9.24 -6.00
C VAL A 199 8.00 -7.91 -5.29
N TRP A 200 8.40 -7.97 -4.00
CA TRP A 200 8.73 -6.81 -3.19
C TRP A 200 10.19 -6.45 -3.39
N VAL A 201 10.45 -5.24 -3.82
CA VAL A 201 11.77 -4.72 -4.18
C VAL A 201 11.90 -3.27 -3.71
N GLU A 202 12.98 -2.60 -4.05
CA GLU A 202 13.20 -1.19 -3.72
C GLU A 202 12.89 -0.29 -4.92
N THR A 203 12.23 0.82 -4.66
CA THR A 203 11.89 1.83 -5.67
C THR A 203 13.12 2.26 -6.46
N GLY A 204 13.03 2.15 -7.78
CA GLY A 204 14.11 2.53 -8.69
C GLY A 204 15.38 1.70 -8.50
N TRP A 205 15.29 0.53 -7.86
CA TRP A 205 16.40 -0.38 -7.57
C TRP A 205 17.51 0.28 -6.74
N ALA A 206 17.12 1.24 -5.91
CA ALA A 206 18.05 1.94 -5.05
C ALA A 206 18.62 0.99 -3.97
N ASN A 207 19.81 1.30 -3.48
CA ASN A 207 20.40 0.58 -2.36
C ASN A 207 19.95 1.23 -1.05
N ALA A 208 18.77 0.82 -0.56
CA ALA A 208 18.19 1.34 0.68
C ALA A 208 19.08 1.09 1.90
N ARG A 209 19.78 -0.03 1.93
CA ARG A 209 20.70 -0.36 3.02
C ARG A 209 21.86 0.62 3.10
N ALA A 210 22.48 0.96 1.98
CA ALA A 210 23.57 1.95 1.94
C ALA A 210 23.07 3.36 2.28
N ALA A 211 21.81 3.67 1.97
CA ALA A 211 21.18 4.96 2.28
C ALA A 211 20.62 5.02 3.72
N GLY A 212 20.68 3.94 4.50
CA GLY A 212 20.16 3.89 5.87
C GLY A 212 18.62 3.86 5.96
N TYR A 213 17.94 3.44 4.90
CA TYR A 213 16.47 3.36 4.85
C TYR A 213 15.91 2.02 5.32
N THR A 214 16.75 1.02 5.57
CA THR A 214 16.33 -0.28 6.08
C THR A 214 16.35 -0.32 7.61
N GLY A 215 15.49 -1.16 8.19
CA GLY A 215 15.44 -1.34 9.63
C GLY A 215 14.46 -2.41 10.06
N THR A 216 14.19 -2.42 11.36
CA THR A 216 13.15 -3.24 11.97
C THR A 216 12.34 -2.37 12.90
N TRP A 217 11.01 -2.44 12.81
CA TRP A 217 10.11 -1.92 13.83
C TRP A 217 9.37 -3.07 14.51
N THR A 218 8.74 -2.81 15.64
CA THR A 218 7.83 -3.74 16.29
C THR A 218 6.40 -3.37 15.92
N ALA A 219 5.65 -4.28 15.35
CA ALA A 219 4.22 -4.10 15.11
C ALA A 219 3.46 -3.95 16.43
N TRP A 220 2.22 -3.44 16.38
CA TRP A 220 1.40 -3.24 17.57
C TRP A 220 1.08 -4.55 18.32
N ASP A 221 1.10 -5.68 17.63
CA ASP A 221 0.92 -7.02 18.18
C ASP A 221 2.21 -7.67 18.70
N GLY A 222 3.36 -6.97 18.58
CA GLY A 222 4.68 -7.42 19.03
C GLY A 222 5.53 -8.12 17.96
N ARG A 223 5.03 -8.28 16.73
CA ARG A 223 5.81 -8.89 15.63
C ARG A 223 6.96 -7.97 15.21
N PRO A 224 8.20 -8.46 15.05
CA PRO A 224 9.27 -7.72 14.43
C PRO A 224 9.05 -7.64 12.91
N ILE A 225 9.05 -6.42 12.37
CA ILE A 225 8.87 -6.15 10.94
C ILE A 225 10.17 -5.63 10.35
N LYS A 226 10.78 -6.41 9.45
CA LYS A 226 11.87 -5.92 8.61
C LYS A 226 11.30 -5.03 7.52
N TYR A 227 11.87 -3.85 7.31
CA TYR A 227 11.36 -2.87 6.36
C TYR A 227 12.46 -2.16 5.57
N SER A 228 12.09 -1.62 4.42
CA SER A 228 12.80 -0.56 3.70
C SER A 228 11.84 0.61 3.49
N LEU A 229 12.26 1.85 3.79
CA LEU A 229 11.44 3.06 3.54
C LEU A 229 11.37 3.46 2.05
N ILE A 230 11.86 2.64 1.15
CA ILE A 230 11.70 2.76 -0.30
C ILE A 230 11.14 1.44 -0.84
N GLU A 231 10.19 0.88 -0.12
CA GLU A 231 9.47 -0.32 -0.50
C GLU A 231 8.75 -0.11 -1.84
N HIS A 232 8.73 -1.15 -2.67
CA HIS A 232 8.05 -1.13 -3.95
C HIS A 232 7.65 -2.54 -4.39
N VAL A 233 6.57 -2.64 -5.16
CA VAL A 233 6.13 -3.91 -5.75
C VAL A 233 6.03 -3.78 -7.26
N VAL A 234 6.58 -4.77 -7.95
CA VAL A 234 6.51 -4.89 -9.41
C VAL A 234 5.97 -6.26 -9.80
N THR A 235 5.48 -6.36 -11.06
CA THR A 235 5.04 -7.65 -11.62
C THR A 235 6.06 -8.14 -12.64
N LEU A 236 6.55 -9.36 -12.47
CA LEU A 236 7.40 -10.02 -13.44
C LEU A 236 6.55 -10.64 -14.57
N SER A 237 6.94 -10.41 -15.82
CA SER A 237 6.22 -10.83 -17.03
C SER A 237 7.11 -11.51 -18.06
N GLY A 238 8.37 -11.76 -17.72
CA GLY A 238 9.31 -12.47 -18.57
C GLY A 238 10.62 -12.74 -17.87
N VAL A 239 11.35 -13.71 -18.38
CA VAL A 239 12.65 -14.15 -17.89
C VAL A 239 13.55 -14.54 -19.05
N SER A 240 14.83 -14.19 -18.94
CA SER A 240 15.90 -14.63 -19.85
C SER A 240 17.01 -15.33 -19.05
N ALA A 241 18.12 -15.67 -19.69
CA ALA A 241 19.28 -16.21 -18.99
C ALA A 241 19.81 -15.27 -17.89
N THR A 242 19.85 -13.95 -18.14
CA THR A 242 20.50 -12.96 -17.26
C THR A 242 19.59 -11.87 -16.73
N GLN A 243 18.34 -11.77 -17.20
CA GLN A 243 17.43 -10.68 -16.89
C GLN A 243 16.02 -11.17 -16.56
N VAL A 244 15.25 -10.36 -15.88
CA VAL A 244 13.79 -10.44 -15.69
C VAL A 244 13.13 -9.29 -16.43
N ARG A 245 11.92 -9.50 -16.98
CA ARG A 245 11.09 -8.43 -17.52
C ARG A 245 10.13 -7.95 -16.45
N VAL A 246 10.21 -6.68 -16.15
CA VAL A 246 9.50 -6.01 -15.06
C VAL A 246 8.38 -5.14 -15.64
N ASN A 247 7.18 -5.26 -15.08
CA ASN A 247 6.09 -4.30 -15.23
C ASN A 247 6.05 -3.48 -13.94
N ASP A 248 6.42 -2.22 -14.02
CA ASP A 248 6.63 -1.31 -12.90
C ASP A 248 5.51 -0.26 -12.88
N PRO A 249 4.70 -0.17 -11.80
CA PRO A 249 3.60 0.80 -11.69
C PRO A 249 4.07 2.22 -11.36
N TRP A 250 5.34 2.43 -11.03
CA TRP A 250 5.82 3.73 -10.55
C TRP A 250 5.80 4.80 -11.64
N LYS A 251 5.62 6.05 -11.26
CA LYS A 251 5.54 7.23 -12.14
C LYS A 251 4.43 7.07 -13.20
N SER A 252 4.80 6.93 -14.46
CA SER A 252 3.87 6.75 -15.59
C SER A 252 3.52 5.29 -15.87
N GLY A 253 4.13 4.36 -15.15
CA GLY A 253 4.15 2.94 -15.48
C GLY A 253 5.15 2.64 -16.59
N SER A 254 5.87 1.52 -16.49
CA SER A 254 6.85 1.11 -17.49
C SER A 254 7.05 -0.40 -17.55
N GLN A 255 7.54 -0.89 -18.67
CA GLN A 255 7.98 -2.26 -18.83
C GLN A 255 9.43 -2.26 -19.37
N TYR A 256 10.30 -2.99 -18.70
CA TYR A 256 11.72 -3.05 -19.06
C TYR A 256 12.37 -4.36 -18.62
N TRP A 257 13.56 -4.62 -19.18
CA TRP A 257 14.41 -5.72 -18.74
C TRP A 257 15.39 -5.25 -17.67
N PHE A 258 15.56 -6.05 -16.62
CA PHE A 258 16.45 -5.75 -15.51
C PHE A 258 17.34 -6.94 -15.15
N GLY A 259 18.59 -6.69 -14.77
CA GLY A 259 19.58 -7.74 -14.47
C GLY A 259 19.23 -8.55 -13.23
N LYS A 260 19.27 -9.89 -13.32
CA LYS A 260 18.92 -10.81 -12.23
C LYS A 260 19.70 -10.54 -10.95
N GLY A 261 21.01 -10.31 -11.02
CA GLY A 261 21.82 -10.08 -9.82
C GLY A 261 21.38 -8.83 -9.03
N ALA A 262 21.06 -7.72 -9.71
CA ALA A 262 20.56 -6.52 -9.04
C ALA A 262 19.11 -6.69 -8.55
N PHE A 263 18.28 -7.40 -9.30
CA PHE A 263 16.95 -7.79 -8.89
C PHE A 263 16.97 -8.63 -7.60
N GLU A 264 17.76 -9.69 -7.57
CA GLU A 264 17.86 -10.60 -6.42
C GLU A 264 18.41 -9.87 -5.17
N ALA A 265 19.34 -8.93 -5.36
CA ALA A 265 19.88 -8.12 -4.26
C ALA A 265 18.82 -7.22 -3.62
N SER A 266 17.99 -6.53 -4.42
CA SER A 266 16.89 -5.72 -3.95
C SER A 266 15.78 -6.58 -3.31
N TRP A 267 15.43 -7.69 -3.94
CA TRP A 267 14.42 -8.63 -3.45
C TRP A 267 14.80 -9.29 -2.10
N ALA A 268 16.08 -9.49 -1.84
CA ALA A 268 16.59 -10.04 -0.57
C ALA A 268 16.30 -9.12 0.64
N ASP A 269 16.16 -7.81 0.43
CA ASP A 269 15.80 -6.88 1.50
C ASP A 269 14.38 -7.07 2.03
N PHE A 270 13.53 -7.73 1.23
CA PHE A 270 12.16 -8.14 1.60
C PHE A 270 12.02 -9.66 1.82
N ASN A 271 13.06 -10.32 2.33
CA ASN A 271 13.08 -11.76 2.61
C ASN A 271 12.66 -12.64 1.41
N HIS A 272 12.98 -12.23 0.20
CA HIS A 272 12.55 -12.92 -1.03
C HIS A 272 11.03 -13.15 -1.08
N MET A 273 10.26 -12.12 -0.73
CA MET A 273 8.80 -12.14 -0.70
C MET A 273 8.22 -12.09 -2.11
N ALA A 274 7.28 -12.99 -2.42
CA ALA A 274 6.59 -12.98 -3.71
C ALA A 274 5.18 -13.55 -3.62
N VAL A 275 4.35 -13.20 -4.64
CA VAL A 275 3.05 -13.83 -4.93
C VAL A 275 3.06 -14.29 -6.38
N ILE A 276 2.84 -15.58 -6.61
CA ILE A 276 2.70 -16.22 -7.92
C ILE A 276 1.21 -16.34 -8.20
N LEU A 277 0.72 -15.69 -9.24
CA LEU A 277 -0.69 -15.72 -9.63
C LEU A 277 -1.01 -16.94 -10.49
N GLN A 278 -2.08 -17.67 -10.09
CA GLN A 278 -2.55 -18.90 -10.74
C GLN A 278 -4.07 -19.07 -10.63
#